data_befb82fb87696fc23f06974b5f2e0b9f
#
_entry.id   befb82fb87696fc23f06974b5f2e0b9f
#
_cell.length_a   1.000
_cell.length_b   1.000
_cell.length_c   1.000
_cell.angle_alpha   90.00
_cell.angle_beta   90.00
_cell.angle_gamma   90.00
#
_symmetry.space_group_name_H-M   'P 1'
#
loop_
_entity.id
_entity.type
_entity.pdbx_description
1 polymer ?
#
loop_
_entity_poly.entity_id
_entity_poly.type
_entity_poly.pdbx_seq_one_letter_code
_entity_poly.pdbx_strand_id
1 'polypeptide(L)'
;MSKRCVFVAMSSQKGGVGKSTMTVLLAGYFHYVMGYNVAVVDCDYPQFSIKALRSRDTQNVEKNVNLQRMLCGQFERTGKKAYPVLTSVPGKELETALPLTGGCDILFFDLPGTVNSPGVIKTIVNMDYVFTPIIQDRMAVSYTHLRAHETLSDL
;
A
#
# COMPACT_ATOMS: atom_id res chain seq x y z
N MET A 1 -0.91 -2.99 28.94
CA MET A 1 -0.49 -3.89 27.84
C MET A 1 -0.15 -3.01 26.64
N SER A 2 1.07 -3.07 26.13
CA SER A 2 1.44 -2.37 24.90
C SER A 2 0.62 -2.97 23.76
N LYS A 3 -0.16 -2.14 23.04
CA LYS A 3 -0.95 -2.55 21.88
C LYS A 3 0.02 -2.94 20.77
N ARG A 4 -0.09 -4.16 20.26
CA ARG A 4 0.76 -4.66 19.16
C ARG A 4 0.43 -3.90 17.89
N CYS A 5 1.44 -3.40 17.19
CA CYS A 5 1.29 -2.80 15.86
C CYS A 5 0.89 -3.88 14.84
N VAL A 6 -0.14 -3.63 14.04
CA VAL A 6 -0.64 -4.53 13.01
C VAL A 6 0.06 -4.26 11.69
N PHE A 7 0.59 -5.30 11.05
CA PHE A 7 1.28 -5.22 9.76
C PHE A 7 0.35 -5.66 8.63
N VAL A 8 0.15 -4.78 7.66
CA VAL A 8 -0.77 -4.99 6.53
C VAL A 8 -0.03 -4.79 5.23
N ALA A 9 0.03 -5.81 4.37
CA ALA A 9 0.63 -5.69 3.04
C ALA A 9 -0.41 -5.62 1.93
N MET A 10 -0.11 -4.80 0.93
CA MET A 10 -0.72 -4.84 -0.40
C MET A 10 0.23 -5.58 -1.34
N SER A 11 -0.22 -6.70 -1.88
CA SER A 11 0.58 -7.56 -2.75
C SER A 11 -0.22 -7.97 -3.99
N SER A 12 0.42 -7.99 -5.15
CA SER A 12 -0.16 -8.53 -6.39
C SER A 12 0.97 -8.77 -7.38
N GLN A 13 0.90 -9.88 -8.09
CA GLN A 13 1.87 -10.20 -9.15
C GLN A 13 1.69 -9.36 -10.41
N LYS A 14 0.53 -8.72 -10.59
CA LYS A 14 0.23 -7.88 -11.74
C LYS A 14 0.51 -6.41 -11.43
N GLY A 15 1.27 -5.73 -12.27
CA GLY A 15 1.45 -4.28 -12.22
C GLY A 15 0.16 -3.53 -12.58
N GLY A 16 0.01 -2.31 -12.10
CA GLY A 16 -1.12 -1.44 -12.46
C GLY A 16 -2.49 -1.81 -11.86
N VAL A 17 -2.56 -2.79 -10.96
CA VAL A 17 -3.83 -3.21 -10.31
C VAL A 17 -4.32 -2.30 -9.18
N GLY A 18 -3.63 -1.19 -8.93
CA GLY A 18 -4.03 -0.21 -7.93
C GLY A 18 -3.55 -0.49 -6.50
N LYS A 19 -2.49 -1.30 -6.29
CA LYS A 19 -1.91 -1.55 -4.96
C LYS A 19 -1.64 -0.28 -4.18
N SER A 20 -0.78 0.60 -4.72
CA SER A 20 -0.38 1.86 -4.08
C SER A 20 -1.57 2.78 -3.83
N THR A 21 -2.54 2.83 -4.76
CA THR A 21 -3.79 3.58 -4.59
C THR A 21 -4.60 3.04 -3.42
N MET A 22 -4.77 1.73 -3.34
CA MET A 22 -5.49 1.07 -2.25
C MET A 22 -4.77 1.29 -0.91
N THR A 23 -3.43 1.18 -0.89
CA THR A 23 -2.61 1.47 0.29
C THR A 23 -2.88 2.87 0.82
N VAL A 24 -2.83 3.89 -0.05
CA VAL A 24 -3.05 5.30 0.34
C VAL A 24 -4.47 5.53 0.84
N LEU A 25 -5.48 4.95 0.17
CA LEU A 25 -6.89 5.09 0.56
C LEU A 25 -7.15 4.45 1.93
N LEU A 26 -6.68 3.23 2.17
CA LEU A 26 -6.85 2.55 3.45
C LEU A 26 -6.06 3.23 4.56
N ALA A 27 -4.81 3.61 4.30
CA ALA A 27 -3.99 4.34 5.27
C ALA A 27 -4.67 5.66 5.68
N GLY A 28 -5.20 6.42 4.70
CA GLY A 28 -5.95 7.65 4.95
C GLY A 28 -7.22 7.41 5.76
N TYR A 29 -8.01 6.39 5.40
CA TYR A 29 -9.23 6.04 6.12
C TYR A 29 -8.95 5.66 7.58
N PHE A 30 -8.02 4.73 7.81
CA PHE A 30 -7.69 4.31 9.18
C PHE A 30 -7.10 5.45 10.00
N HIS A 31 -6.29 6.33 9.39
CA HIS A 31 -5.63 7.42 10.09
C HIS A 31 -6.59 8.57 10.41
N TYR A 32 -7.31 9.09 9.41
CA TYR A 32 -8.11 10.30 9.57
C TYR A 32 -9.57 10.06 9.97
N VAL A 33 -10.14 8.90 9.60
CA VAL A 33 -11.54 8.59 9.90
C VAL A 33 -11.65 7.71 11.15
N MET A 34 -10.86 6.63 11.20
CA MET A 34 -10.89 5.69 12.32
C MET A 34 -10.02 6.11 13.52
N GLY A 35 -9.16 7.13 13.34
CA GLY A 35 -8.35 7.69 14.41
C GLY A 35 -7.10 6.88 14.82
N TYR A 36 -6.74 5.81 14.08
CA TYR A 36 -5.52 5.03 14.35
C TYR A 36 -4.25 5.81 14.01
N ASN A 37 -3.14 5.49 14.67
CA ASN A 37 -1.82 5.95 14.27
C ASN A 37 -1.28 5.02 13.18
N VAL A 38 -1.20 5.55 11.97
CA VAL A 38 -0.82 4.78 10.78
C VAL A 38 0.52 5.28 10.25
N ALA A 39 1.31 4.37 9.65
CA ALA A 39 2.41 4.72 8.78
C ALA A 39 2.43 3.79 7.56
N VAL A 40 3.15 4.21 6.52
CA VAL A 40 3.31 3.46 5.27
C VAL A 40 4.77 3.23 4.98
N VAL A 41 5.13 2.02 4.60
CA VAL A 41 6.44 1.65 4.06
C VAL A 41 6.26 1.37 2.57
N ASP A 42 6.79 2.27 1.74
CA ASP A 42 6.79 2.16 0.28
C ASP A 42 7.97 1.28 -0.15
N CYS A 43 7.67 0.06 -0.54
CA CYS A 43 8.64 -0.99 -0.87
C CYS A 43 8.79 -1.19 -2.38
N ASP A 44 8.09 -0.39 -3.22
CA ASP A 44 8.11 -0.51 -4.68
C ASP A 44 9.37 0.14 -5.28
N TYR A 45 10.54 -0.37 -4.89
CA TYR A 45 11.84 0.08 -5.40
C TYR A 45 12.00 -0.27 -6.89
N PRO A 46 12.55 0.64 -7.72
CA PRO A 46 13.05 1.99 -7.41
C PRO A 46 11.99 3.10 -7.60
N GLN A 47 10.76 2.78 -7.91
CA GLN A 47 9.72 3.73 -8.33
C GLN A 47 9.18 4.55 -7.16
N PHE A 48 9.03 3.94 -5.96
CA PHE A 48 8.51 4.59 -4.77
C PHE A 48 7.26 5.44 -5.04
N SER A 49 6.23 4.79 -5.59
CA SER A 49 5.03 5.44 -6.12
C SER A 49 4.28 6.27 -5.08
N ILE A 50 4.19 5.80 -3.84
CA ILE A 50 3.51 6.51 -2.74
C ILE A 50 4.34 7.71 -2.29
N LYS A 51 5.66 7.57 -2.21
CA LYS A 51 6.54 8.69 -1.86
C LYS A 51 6.52 9.78 -2.91
N ALA A 52 6.53 9.42 -4.19
CA ALA A 52 6.40 10.35 -5.31
C ALA A 52 5.05 11.10 -5.28
N LEU A 53 3.95 10.36 -5.04
CA LEU A 53 2.61 10.93 -4.88
C LEU A 53 2.58 11.95 -3.74
N ARG A 54 3.10 11.59 -2.57
CA ARG A 54 3.15 12.48 -1.41
C ARG A 54 3.96 13.76 -1.68
N SER A 55 5.10 13.64 -2.36
CA SER A 55 5.94 14.79 -2.72
C SER A 55 5.21 15.74 -3.67
N ARG A 56 4.53 15.20 -4.69
CA ARG A 56 3.72 15.98 -5.62
C ARG A 56 2.58 16.70 -4.89
N ASP A 57 1.87 16.02 -4.02
CA ASP A 57 0.73 16.58 -3.29
C ASP A 57 1.19 17.69 -2.31
N THR A 58 2.33 17.52 -1.66
CA THR A 58 2.95 18.57 -0.82
C THR A 58 3.24 19.82 -1.66
N GLN A 59 3.88 19.67 -2.82
CA GLN A 59 4.17 20.80 -3.71
C GLN A 59 2.88 21.50 -4.20
N ASN A 60 1.82 20.75 -4.47
CA ASN A 60 0.53 21.32 -4.87
C ASN A 60 -0.11 22.12 -3.72
N VAL A 61 -0.04 21.61 -2.49
CA VAL A 61 -0.53 22.31 -1.31
C VAL A 61 0.27 23.60 -1.08
N GLU A 62 1.59 23.57 -1.19
CA GLU A 62 2.44 24.76 -1.03
C GLU A 62 2.09 25.88 -2.00
N LYS A 63 1.61 25.56 -3.19
CA LYS A 63 1.28 26.52 -4.26
C LYS A 63 -0.20 26.94 -4.28
N ASN A 64 -1.06 26.34 -3.44
CA ASN A 64 -2.51 26.56 -3.52
C ASN A 64 -3.12 26.81 -2.14
N VAL A 65 -3.51 28.07 -1.90
CA VAL A 65 -4.10 28.52 -0.63
C VAL A 65 -5.38 27.77 -0.26
N ASN A 66 -6.19 27.35 -1.24
CA ASN A 66 -7.40 26.60 -0.96
C ASN A 66 -7.07 25.20 -0.46
N LEU A 67 -6.07 24.53 -1.06
CA LEU A 67 -5.59 23.23 -0.58
C LEU A 67 -4.97 23.33 0.80
N GLN A 68 -4.23 24.41 1.10
CA GLN A 68 -3.70 24.67 2.45
C GLN A 68 -4.82 24.77 3.48
N ARG A 69 -5.86 25.56 3.18
CA ARG A 69 -7.04 25.70 4.08
C ARG A 69 -7.75 24.37 4.30
N MET A 70 -7.94 23.58 3.25
CA MET A 70 -8.56 22.25 3.34
C MET A 70 -7.72 21.32 4.22
N LEU A 71 -6.40 21.31 4.03
CA LEU A 71 -5.49 20.48 4.81
C LEU A 71 -5.46 20.90 6.29
N CYS A 72 -5.35 22.20 6.58
CA CYS A 72 -5.41 22.73 7.94
C CYS A 72 -6.75 22.34 8.60
N GLY A 73 -7.88 22.57 7.93
CA GLY A 73 -9.19 22.20 8.45
C GLY A 73 -9.34 20.68 8.68
N GLN A 74 -8.68 19.85 7.87
CA GLN A 74 -8.63 18.40 8.13
C GLN A 74 -7.84 18.10 9.41
N PHE A 75 -6.68 18.70 9.59
CA PHE A 75 -5.84 18.49 10.77
C PHE A 75 -6.52 18.97 12.05
N GLU A 76 -7.15 20.15 12.01
CA GLU A 76 -7.94 20.68 13.14
C GLU A 76 -9.11 19.75 13.52
N ARG A 77 -9.87 19.30 12.53
CA ARG A 77 -11.05 18.45 12.74
C ARG A 77 -10.68 17.05 13.24
N THR A 78 -9.55 16.49 12.80
CA THR A 78 -9.14 15.13 13.14
C THR A 78 -8.16 15.07 14.32
N GLY A 79 -7.52 16.17 14.69
CA GLY A 79 -6.40 16.21 15.63
C GLY A 79 -5.15 15.45 15.13
N LYS A 80 -5.11 15.12 13.84
CA LYS A 80 -4.07 14.28 13.22
C LYS A 80 -3.26 15.08 12.19
N LYS A 81 -1.94 14.94 12.24
CA LYS A 81 -1.02 15.38 11.18
C LYS A 81 -0.94 14.32 10.08
N ALA A 82 -0.24 14.62 8.99
CA ALA A 82 -0.01 13.63 7.94
C ALA A 82 0.76 12.41 8.48
N TYR A 83 0.26 11.21 8.18
CA TYR A 83 0.97 9.97 8.54
C TYR A 83 2.31 9.86 7.80
N PRO A 84 3.36 9.28 8.43
CA PRO A 84 4.66 9.12 7.81
C PRO A 84 4.62 8.11 6.64
N VAL A 85 5.40 8.40 5.60
CA VAL A 85 5.68 7.52 4.47
C VAL A 85 7.19 7.35 4.38
N LEU A 86 7.67 6.14 4.61
CA LEU A 86 9.07 5.76 4.51
C LEU A 86 9.28 4.91 3.27
N THR A 87 10.45 5.00 2.66
CA THR A 87 10.85 4.13 1.55
C THR A 87 11.76 3.02 2.04
N SER A 88 11.64 1.83 1.46
CA SER A 88 12.51 0.71 1.77
C SER A 88 13.03 0.03 0.52
N VAL A 89 14.28 -0.42 0.58
CA VAL A 89 14.87 -1.25 -0.48
C VAL A 89 14.56 -2.74 -0.22
N PRO A 90 14.59 -3.58 -1.27
CA PRO A 90 14.30 -5.01 -1.13
C PRO A 90 15.13 -5.69 -0.02
N GLY A 91 14.45 -6.43 0.84
CA GLY A 91 15.04 -7.15 1.97
C GLY A 91 15.23 -6.33 3.25
N LYS A 92 14.91 -5.01 3.23
CA LYS A 92 15.04 -4.09 4.37
C LYS A 92 13.68 -3.61 4.92
N GLU A 93 12.58 -4.13 4.40
CA GLU A 93 11.23 -3.64 4.68
C GLU A 93 10.91 -3.68 6.18
N LEU A 94 11.23 -4.80 6.84
CA LEU A 94 11.00 -4.97 8.28
C LEU A 94 11.93 -4.09 9.12
N GLU A 95 13.20 -3.96 8.73
CA GLU A 95 14.15 -3.07 9.42
C GLU A 95 13.66 -1.61 9.35
N THR A 96 13.15 -1.19 8.20
CA THR A 96 12.58 0.16 8.00
C THR A 96 11.33 0.38 8.86
N ALA A 97 10.52 -0.67 9.07
CA ALA A 97 9.28 -0.60 9.84
C ALA A 97 9.51 -0.57 11.36
N LEU A 98 10.54 -1.25 11.86
CA LEU A 98 10.78 -1.44 13.30
C LEU A 98 10.72 -0.15 14.13
N PRO A 99 11.37 0.98 13.75
CA PRO A 99 11.33 2.22 14.53
C PRO A 99 9.90 2.80 14.67
N LEU A 100 8.98 2.45 13.78
CA LEU A 100 7.62 2.96 13.76
C LEU A 100 6.65 2.15 14.65
N THR A 101 7.00 0.92 14.99
CA THR A 101 6.11 0.00 15.71
C THR A 101 5.70 0.48 17.10
N GLY A 102 6.56 1.26 17.76
CA GLY A 102 6.28 1.82 19.10
C GLY A 102 5.26 2.97 19.09
N GLY A 103 5.03 3.61 17.93
CA GLY A 103 4.15 4.77 17.80
C GLY A 103 2.95 4.57 16.87
N CYS A 104 2.89 3.44 16.16
CA CYS A 104 1.82 3.15 15.20
C CYS A 104 0.94 1.99 15.67
N ASP A 105 -0.36 2.10 15.39
CA ASP A 105 -1.33 1.01 15.55
C ASP A 105 -1.31 0.09 14.32
N ILE A 106 -1.12 0.67 13.11
CA ILE A 106 -1.13 -0.04 11.84
C ILE A 106 0.03 0.45 10.95
N LEU A 107 0.76 -0.49 10.38
CA LEU A 107 1.79 -0.27 9.36
C LEU A 107 1.37 -0.91 8.04
N PHE A 108 1.24 -0.10 6.99
CA PHE A 108 0.98 -0.58 5.63
C PHE A 108 2.29 -0.75 4.87
N PHE A 109 2.41 -1.85 4.15
CA PHE A 109 3.53 -2.16 3.25
C PHE A 109 3.02 -2.22 1.82
N ASP A 110 3.48 -1.31 0.97
CA ASP A 110 3.20 -1.34 -0.48
C ASP A 110 4.28 -2.15 -1.18
N LEU A 111 4.03 -3.45 -1.36
CA LEU A 111 5.01 -4.38 -1.90
C LEU A 111 5.14 -4.28 -3.43
N PRO A 112 6.32 -4.55 -4.00
CA PRO A 112 6.50 -4.57 -5.45
C PRO A 112 5.65 -5.64 -6.12
N GLY A 113 5.41 -5.49 -7.44
CA GLY A 113 4.65 -6.45 -8.23
C GLY A 113 5.34 -7.80 -8.44
N THR A 114 6.63 -7.91 -8.10
CA THR A 114 7.40 -9.14 -8.22
C THR A 114 7.48 -9.84 -6.86
N VAL A 115 6.59 -10.79 -6.62
CA VAL A 115 6.53 -11.54 -5.35
C VAL A 115 7.65 -12.56 -5.19
N ASN A 116 8.39 -12.87 -6.27
CA ASN A 116 9.35 -13.98 -6.30
C ASN A 116 10.74 -13.68 -5.71
N SER A 117 10.96 -12.47 -5.15
CA SER A 117 12.23 -12.19 -4.48
C SER A 117 12.21 -12.73 -3.04
N PRO A 118 13.30 -13.35 -2.55
CA PRO A 118 13.38 -13.87 -1.19
C PRO A 118 13.07 -12.82 -0.11
N GLY A 119 13.44 -11.56 -0.36
CA GLY A 119 13.16 -10.44 0.54
C GLY A 119 11.65 -10.17 0.68
N VAL A 120 10.92 -10.12 -0.42
CA VAL A 120 9.47 -9.90 -0.42
C VAL A 120 8.74 -11.05 0.27
N ILE A 121 9.14 -12.31 0.02
CA ILE A 121 8.56 -13.47 0.69
C ILE A 121 8.77 -13.37 2.21
N LYS A 122 10.00 -13.05 2.65
CA LYS A 122 10.30 -12.83 4.07
C LYS A 122 9.41 -11.75 4.69
N THR A 123 9.13 -10.69 3.97
CA THR A 123 8.26 -9.62 4.43
C THR A 123 6.81 -10.12 4.53
N ILE A 124 6.29 -10.80 3.50
CA ILE A 124 4.91 -11.32 3.49
C ILE A 124 4.63 -12.26 4.66
N VAL A 125 5.54 -13.17 5.01
CA VAL A 125 5.32 -14.12 6.13
C VAL A 125 5.28 -13.45 7.50
N ASN A 126 5.71 -12.20 7.61
CA ASN A 126 5.64 -11.41 8.84
C ASN A 126 4.43 -10.46 8.88
N MET A 127 3.56 -10.49 7.88
CA MET A 127 2.35 -9.67 7.85
C MET A 127 1.22 -10.32 8.62
N ASP A 128 0.42 -9.50 9.31
CA ASP A 128 -0.82 -9.96 9.95
C ASP A 128 -1.94 -10.12 8.91
N TYR A 129 -1.94 -9.26 7.87
CA TYR A 129 -2.90 -9.28 6.77
C TYR A 129 -2.22 -8.99 5.44
N VAL A 130 -2.62 -9.73 4.41
CA VAL A 130 -2.18 -9.50 3.03
C VAL A 130 -3.41 -9.30 2.15
N PHE A 131 -3.53 -8.14 1.53
CA PHE A 131 -4.58 -7.83 0.58
C PHE A 131 -4.04 -7.94 -0.86
N THR A 132 -4.76 -8.67 -1.69
CA THR A 132 -4.44 -8.82 -3.10
C THR A 132 -5.57 -8.24 -3.94
N PRO A 133 -5.39 -7.03 -4.54
CA PRO A 133 -6.38 -6.49 -5.47
C PRO A 133 -6.53 -7.41 -6.68
N ILE A 134 -7.77 -7.78 -7.00
CA ILE A 134 -8.11 -8.62 -8.15
C ILE A 134 -8.86 -7.75 -9.15
N ILE A 135 -8.34 -7.69 -10.38
CA ILE A 135 -9.03 -7.07 -11.51
C ILE A 135 -9.57 -8.19 -12.38
N GLN A 136 -10.86 -8.14 -12.67
CA GLN A 136 -11.47 -9.03 -13.65
C GLN A 136 -10.97 -8.64 -15.05
N ASP A 137 -10.02 -9.40 -15.58
CA ASP A 137 -9.50 -9.21 -16.93
C ASP A 137 -10.33 -10.06 -17.90
N ARG A 138 -11.05 -9.40 -18.80
CA ARG A 138 -11.86 -10.10 -19.84
C ARG A 138 -10.99 -11.00 -20.73
N MET A 139 -9.70 -10.66 -20.91
CA MET A 139 -8.78 -11.52 -21.69
C MET A 139 -8.47 -12.84 -20.98
N ALA A 140 -8.36 -12.85 -19.65
CA ALA A 140 -8.11 -14.09 -18.89
C ALA A 140 -9.28 -15.07 -19.00
N VAL A 141 -10.53 -14.56 -19.08
CA VAL A 141 -11.74 -15.37 -19.27
C VAL A 141 -11.75 -15.97 -20.68
N SER A 142 -11.32 -15.22 -21.70
CA SER A 142 -11.24 -15.74 -23.08
C SER A 142 -10.22 -16.88 -23.22
N TYR A 143 -9.09 -16.83 -22.51
CA TYR A 143 -8.07 -17.89 -22.53
C TYR A 143 -8.52 -19.19 -21.88
N THR A 144 -9.31 -19.12 -20.80
CA THR A 144 -9.86 -20.30 -20.13
C THR A 144 -10.95 -20.97 -20.97
N HIS A 145 -11.74 -20.20 -21.72
CA HIS A 145 -12.75 -20.75 -22.65
C HIS A 145 -12.11 -21.38 -23.88
N LEU A 146 -11.03 -20.82 -24.42
CA LEU A 146 -10.31 -21.42 -25.56
C LEU A 146 -9.68 -22.76 -25.18
N ARG A 147 -9.06 -22.89 -24.01
CA ARG A 147 -8.49 -24.16 -23.52
C ARG A 147 -9.57 -25.24 -23.28
N ALA A 148 -10.74 -24.86 -22.79
CA ALA A 148 -11.84 -25.80 -22.58
C ALA A 148 -12.38 -26.35 -23.92
N HIS A 149 -12.30 -25.59 -25.01
CA HIS A 149 -12.71 -26.05 -26.35
C HIS A 149 -11.67 -26.94 -27.02
N GLU A 150 -10.37 -26.68 -26.82
CA GLU A 150 -9.29 -27.50 -27.39
C GLU A 150 -9.25 -28.91 -26.76
N THR A 151 -9.56 -29.05 -25.48
CA THR A 151 -9.59 -30.36 -24.81
C THR A 151 -10.81 -31.23 -25.16
N LEU A 152 -11.86 -30.65 -25.78
CA LEU A 152 -13.04 -31.41 -26.21
C LEU A 152 -12.97 -31.85 -27.69
N SER A 153 -12.02 -31.37 -28.47
CA SER A 153 -11.80 -31.79 -29.86
C SER A 153 -10.81 -32.94 -30.03
N ASP A 154 -10.13 -33.36 -28.96
CA ASP A 154 -9.15 -34.46 -28.96
C ASP A 154 -9.71 -35.76 -28.31
N LEU A 155 -11.03 -35.85 -28.13
CA LEU A 155 -11.77 -37.04 -27.70
C LEU A 155 -12.77 -37.48 -28.79
#